data_a8487f2e9eff5562cc836bafce17acc8
#
_entry.id   a8487f2e9eff5562cc836bafce17acc8
#
_cell.length_a   1.000
_cell.length_b   1.000
_cell.length_c   1.000
_cell.angle_alpha   90.00
_cell.angle_beta   90.00
_cell.angle_gamma   90.00
#
_symmetry.space_group_name_H-M   'P 1'
#
loop_
_entity.id
_entity.type
_entity.pdbx_description
1 polymer ?
#
loop_
_entity_poly.entity_id
_entity_poly.type
_entity_poly.pdbx_seq_one_letter_code
_entity_poly.pdbx_strand_id
1 'polypeptide(L)'
;MHFGFVTLGANVPSTRFRFFPYEKPLKARGHRVSVWTSYPSVYDYLPKFGWRLSYQIKRANRLWQYSQARWLRPDTVYLERGVFHDQSLWLDRWFRDVSRRFVLDVDDAIFLQFPEKTRQLIQWSDHVVVSNQPLYEYVSQFHSKITEIPTCVSLERYRLRAFGSSESSKPVIGWMGTPSNLPFLVHCAPALRRLAKELPFKLLVVSNTSEPLKAIDLQ
;
A
#
# COMPACT_ATOMS: atom_id res chain seq x y z
N MET A 1 -6.62 -2.92 -24.57
CA MET A 1 -6.15 -1.71 -23.86
C MET A 1 -4.80 -1.99 -23.23
N HIS A 2 -3.98 -0.96 -23.02
CA HIS A 2 -2.71 -1.04 -22.32
C HIS A 2 -2.80 -0.29 -20.98
N PHE A 3 -2.61 -1.00 -19.88
CA PHE A 3 -2.58 -0.45 -18.52
C PHE A 3 -1.13 -0.30 -18.03
N GLY A 4 -0.79 0.88 -17.54
CA GLY A 4 0.47 1.15 -16.87
C GLY A 4 0.26 1.36 -15.38
N PHE A 5 0.76 0.46 -14.54
CA PHE A 5 0.69 0.60 -13.08
C PHE A 5 1.97 1.23 -12.56
N VAL A 6 1.86 2.38 -11.91
CA VAL A 6 2.97 3.08 -11.22
C VAL A 6 2.82 2.83 -9.73
N THR A 7 3.69 1.98 -9.16
CA THR A 7 3.50 1.44 -7.81
C THR A 7 4.64 1.79 -6.86
N LEU A 8 4.36 1.77 -5.56
CA LEU A 8 5.26 2.27 -4.50
C LEU A 8 6.46 1.35 -4.23
N GLY A 9 6.35 0.06 -4.51
CA GLY A 9 7.43 -0.91 -4.26
C GLY A 9 6.94 -2.35 -4.21
N ALA A 10 7.77 -3.30 -4.63
CA ALA A 10 7.38 -4.71 -4.73
C ALA A 10 6.95 -5.33 -3.38
N ASN A 11 7.53 -4.84 -2.28
CA ASN A 11 7.24 -5.33 -0.93
C ASN A 11 6.21 -4.49 -0.18
N VAL A 12 5.73 -3.38 -0.80
CA VAL A 12 4.71 -2.52 -0.19
C VAL A 12 3.37 -3.27 -0.15
N PRO A 13 2.69 -3.35 1.01
CA PRO A 13 1.43 -4.09 1.13
C PRO A 13 0.36 -3.65 0.13
N SER A 14 0.15 -2.35 -0.03
CA SER A 14 -0.82 -1.82 -0.99
C SER A 14 -0.52 -2.28 -2.42
N THR A 15 0.73 -2.20 -2.89
CA THR A 15 1.13 -2.72 -4.21
C THR A 15 0.80 -4.22 -4.34
N ARG A 16 1.11 -5.02 -3.31
CA ARG A 16 0.91 -6.47 -3.32
C ARG A 16 -0.55 -6.90 -3.33
N PHE A 17 -1.44 -6.14 -2.68
CA PHE A 17 -2.85 -6.49 -2.54
C PHE A 17 -3.77 -5.72 -3.49
N ARG A 18 -3.36 -4.55 -3.99
CA ARG A 18 -4.20 -3.69 -4.83
C ARG A 18 -3.78 -3.63 -6.30
N PHE A 19 -2.57 -4.09 -6.65
CA PHE A 19 -2.07 -4.01 -8.03
C PHE A 19 -1.66 -5.36 -8.59
N PHE A 20 -0.76 -6.09 -7.96
CA PHE A 20 -0.26 -7.36 -8.49
C PHE A 20 -1.34 -8.43 -8.73
N PRO A 21 -2.39 -8.57 -7.91
CA PRO A 21 -3.43 -9.56 -8.16
C PRO A 21 -4.20 -9.32 -9.46
N TYR A 22 -4.25 -8.07 -9.94
CA TYR A 22 -4.99 -7.73 -11.17
C TYR A 22 -4.17 -7.90 -12.45
N GLU A 23 -2.84 -8.01 -12.38
CA GLU A 23 -1.98 -8.14 -13.55
C GLU A 23 -2.35 -9.38 -14.39
N LYS A 24 -2.41 -10.55 -13.76
CA LYS A 24 -2.73 -11.83 -14.43
C LYS A 24 -4.15 -11.87 -15.01
N PRO A 25 -5.22 -11.50 -14.27
CA PRO A 25 -6.56 -11.41 -14.81
C PRO A 25 -6.73 -10.43 -15.97
N LEU A 26 -6.07 -9.28 -15.93
CA LEU A 26 -6.12 -8.31 -17.04
C LEU A 26 -5.45 -8.86 -18.29
N LYS A 27 -4.28 -9.50 -18.16
CA LYS A 27 -3.59 -10.16 -19.27
C LYS A 27 -4.44 -11.28 -19.88
N ALA A 28 -5.11 -12.09 -19.04
CA ALA A 28 -6.01 -13.15 -19.49
C ALA A 28 -7.23 -12.63 -20.28
N ARG A 29 -7.64 -11.38 -20.03
CA ARG A 29 -8.68 -10.68 -20.79
C ARG A 29 -8.16 -9.98 -22.07
N GLY A 30 -6.91 -10.26 -22.49
CA GLY A 30 -6.33 -9.70 -23.68
C GLY A 30 -5.78 -8.26 -23.54
N HIS A 31 -5.61 -7.77 -22.31
CA HIS A 31 -5.03 -6.45 -22.06
C HIS A 31 -3.51 -6.53 -21.93
N ARG A 32 -2.82 -5.49 -22.39
CA ARG A 32 -1.40 -5.30 -22.09
C ARG A 32 -1.29 -4.66 -20.70
N VAL A 33 -0.33 -5.14 -19.90
CA VAL A 33 -0.06 -4.60 -18.57
C VAL A 33 1.43 -4.36 -18.41
N SER A 34 1.80 -3.12 -18.09
CA SER A 34 3.15 -2.73 -17.66
C SER A 34 3.09 -2.35 -16.19
N VAL A 35 4.03 -2.84 -15.39
CA VAL A 35 4.12 -2.50 -13.97
C VAL A 35 5.45 -1.81 -13.70
N TRP A 36 5.39 -0.57 -13.26
CA TRP A 36 6.53 0.29 -12.94
C TRP A 36 6.64 0.44 -11.42
N THR A 37 7.35 -0.47 -10.82
CA THR A 37 7.53 -0.56 -9.38
C THR A 37 8.75 0.23 -8.93
N SER A 38 8.62 1.08 -7.91
CA SER A 38 9.74 1.86 -7.35
C SER A 38 10.86 0.95 -6.83
N TYR A 39 12.11 1.28 -7.17
CA TYR A 39 13.30 0.66 -6.59
C TYR A 39 14.33 1.72 -6.19
N PRO A 40 14.80 1.71 -4.95
CA PRO A 40 14.15 1.03 -3.82
C PRO A 40 12.69 1.48 -3.64
N SER A 41 11.92 0.79 -2.82
CA SER A 41 10.55 1.17 -2.47
C SER A 41 10.49 2.61 -1.98
N VAL A 42 9.36 3.29 -2.14
CA VAL A 42 9.25 4.71 -1.76
C VAL A 42 9.54 4.95 -0.27
N TYR A 43 9.28 3.96 0.57
CA TYR A 43 9.50 4.02 2.03
C TYR A 43 10.88 3.52 2.47
N ASP A 44 11.62 2.84 1.58
CA ASP A 44 12.88 2.21 1.92
C ASP A 44 14.09 2.99 1.40
N TYR A 45 15.23 2.70 1.99
CA TYR A 45 16.53 3.08 1.47
C TYR A 45 17.47 1.86 1.45
N LEU A 46 18.49 1.94 0.64
CA LEU A 46 19.53 0.91 0.54
C LEU A 46 20.57 1.14 1.66
N PRO A 47 20.68 0.27 2.68
CA PRO A 47 21.50 0.55 3.87
C PRO A 47 22.96 0.84 3.55
N LYS A 48 23.52 0.16 2.53
CA LYS A 48 24.92 0.35 2.10
C LYS A 48 25.20 1.72 1.48
N PHE A 49 24.19 2.40 0.95
CA PHE A 49 24.32 3.65 0.19
C PHE A 49 23.78 4.87 0.93
N GLY A 50 23.12 4.67 2.06
CA GLY A 50 22.45 5.73 2.80
C GLY A 50 21.25 6.34 2.07
N TRP A 51 20.54 7.25 2.74
CA TRP A 51 19.27 7.77 2.24
C TRP A 51 19.42 8.67 1.00
N ARG A 52 20.51 9.49 0.94
CA ARG A 52 20.72 10.44 -0.18
C ARG A 52 20.94 9.72 -1.51
N LEU A 53 21.85 8.74 -1.54
CA LEU A 53 22.12 7.97 -2.76
C LEU A 53 20.94 7.09 -3.13
N SER A 54 20.26 6.49 -2.14
CA SER A 54 19.03 5.71 -2.36
C SER A 54 17.93 6.55 -3.01
N TYR A 55 17.81 7.83 -2.60
CA TYR A 55 16.85 8.76 -3.22
C TYR A 55 17.21 9.07 -4.69
N GLN A 56 18.49 9.26 -5.01
CA GLN A 56 18.94 9.47 -6.41
C GLN A 56 18.70 8.22 -7.27
N ILE A 57 18.99 7.03 -6.73
CA ILE A 57 18.70 5.75 -7.41
C ILE A 57 17.19 5.64 -7.69
N LYS A 58 16.36 5.97 -6.72
CA LYS A 58 14.89 5.98 -6.87
C LYS A 58 14.46 6.97 -7.97
N ARG A 59 15.02 8.17 -7.98
CA ARG A 59 14.73 9.17 -9.05
C ARG A 59 15.14 8.66 -10.43
N ALA A 60 16.34 8.10 -10.56
CA ALA A 60 16.82 7.54 -11.82
C ALA A 60 15.93 6.37 -12.29
N ASN A 61 15.55 5.46 -11.38
CA ASN A 61 14.61 4.38 -11.67
C ASN A 61 13.26 4.92 -12.17
N ARG A 62 12.70 5.94 -11.52
CA ARG A 62 11.43 6.55 -11.91
C ARG A 62 11.51 7.28 -13.26
N LEU A 63 12.61 7.96 -13.54
CA LEU A 63 12.85 8.59 -14.86
C LEU A 63 12.95 7.54 -15.98
N TRP A 64 13.63 6.42 -15.72
CA TRP A 64 13.68 5.30 -16.64
C TRP A 64 12.28 4.71 -16.90
N GLN A 65 11.49 4.51 -15.85
CA GLN A 65 10.11 4.04 -15.97
C GLN A 65 9.23 5.02 -16.75
N TYR A 66 9.41 6.32 -16.52
CA TYR A 66 8.73 7.35 -17.30
C TYR A 66 9.14 7.29 -18.80
N SER A 67 10.42 7.10 -19.13
CA SER A 67 10.85 6.95 -20.53
C SER A 67 10.19 5.75 -21.21
N GLN A 68 10.04 4.63 -20.48
CA GLN A 68 9.28 3.47 -20.95
C GLN A 68 7.80 3.82 -21.16
N ALA A 69 7.17 4.51 -20.20
CA ALA A 69 5.77 4.92 -20.32
C ALA A 69 5.55 5.84 -21.53
N ARG A 70 6.46 6.78 -21.77
CA ARG A 70 6.43 7.69 -22.92
C ARG A 70 6.55 6.94 -24.26
N TRP A 71 7.37 5.91 -24.30
CA TRP A 71 7.51 5.06 -25.52
C TRP A 71 6.30 4.16 -25.72
N LEU A 72 5.81 3.51 -24.66
CA LEU A 72 4.71 2.54 -24.71
C LEU A 72 3.34 3.20 -24.84
N ARG A 73 3.17 4.45 -24.41
CA ARG A 73 1.94 5.24 -24.45
C ARG A 73 0.72 4.44 -23.97
N PRO A 74 0.64 4.08 -22.67
CA PRO A 74 -0.48 3.30 -22.17
C PRO A 74 -1.80 4.03 -22.34
N ASP A 75 -2.89 3.31 -22.57
CA ASP A 75 -4.23 3.89 -22.61
C ASP A 75 -4.64 4.46 -21.25
N THR A 76 -4.20 3.79 -20.18
CA THR A 76 -4.49 4.21 -18.80
C THR A 76 -3.22 4.08 -17.94
N VAL A 77 -2.86 5.14 -17.25
CA VAL A 77 -1.93 5.09 -16.12
C VAL A 77 -2.73 5.00 -14.83
N TYR A 78 -2.39 4.03 -14.02
CA TYR A 78 -2.96 3.81 -12.70
C TYR A 78 -1.87 4.08 -11.66
N LEU A 79 -2.00 5.17 -10.91
CA LEU A 79 -1.01 5.65 -9.95
C LEU A 79 -1.40 5.28 -8.52
N GLU A 80 -0.52 4.57 -7.84
CA GLU A 80 -0.64 4.28 -6.41
C GLU A 80 -0.16 5.49 -5.59
N ARG A 81 -1.06 6.23 -4.97
CA ARG A 81 -0.85 7.39 -4.06
C ARG A 81 -0.05 8.54 -4.67
N GLY A 82 1.08 8.27 -5.28
CA GLY A 82 1.99 9.25 -5.88
C GLY A 82 3.33 8.61 -6.27
N VAL A 83 4.06 9.24 -7.19
CA VAL A 83 5.34 8.71 -7.69
C VAL A 83 6.42 8.72 -6.61
N PHE A 84 6.46 9.79 -5.80
CA PHE A 84 7.37 9.95 -4.67
C PHE A 84 6.60 10.21 -3.38
N HIS A 85 7.18 9.83 -2.25
CA HIS A 85 6.64 10.08 -0.92
C HIS A 85 7.17 11.42 -0.37
N ASP A 86 6.86 12.49 -1.10
CA ASP A 86 7.19 13.88 -0.81
C ASP A 86 6.16 14.82 -1.45
N GLN A 87 6.34 16.14 -1.32
CA GLN A 87 5.42 17.15 -1.89
C GLN A 87 5.56 17.36 -3.40
N SER A 88 6.54 16.72 -4.07
CA SER A 88 6.78 16.94 -5.50
C SER A 88 5.65 16.37 -6.37
N LEU A 89 5.30 17.09 -7.44
CA LEU A 89 4.23 16.72 -8.38
C LEU A 89 4.73 16.58 -9.83
N TRP A 90 5.97 16.97 -10.11
CA TRP A 90 6.45 17.09 -11.49
C TRP A 90 6.42 15.77 -12.25
N LEU A 91 6.80 14.66 -11.62
CA LEU A 91 6.83 13.36 -12.27
C LEU A 91 5.44 12.69 -12.30
N ASP A 92 4.60 12.97 -11.29
CA ASP A 92 3.19 12.57 -11.31
C ASP A 92 2.47 13.18 -12.51
N ARG A 93 2.72 14.48 -12.77
CA ARG A 93 2.20 15.17 -13.96
C ARG A 93 2.70 14.53 -15.25
N TRP A 94 3.99 14.20 -15.34
CA TRP A 94 4.53 13.56 -16.52
C TRP A 94 3.91 12.19 -16.80
N PHE A 95 3.68 11.37 -15.78
CA PHE A 95 2.97 10.10 -15.94
C PHE A 95 1.51 10.29 -16.36
N ARG A 96 0.84 11.32 -15.84
CA ARG A 96 -0.49 11.70 -16.30
C ARG A 96 -0.50 12.04 -17.79
N ASP A 97 0.43 12.88 -18.24
CA ASP A 97 0.44 13.44 -19.59
C ASP A 97 0.82 12.41 -20.70
N VAL A 98 1.34 11.23 -20.33
CA VAL A 98 1.67 10.17 -21.31
C VAL A 98 0.51 9.21 -21.57
N SER A 99 -0.59 9.30 -20.86
CA SER A 99 -1.75 8.42 -20.99
C SER A 99 -3.02 9.17 -21.39
N ARG A 100 -3.99 8.45 -21.94
CA ARG A 100 -5.31 9.00 -22.26
C ARG A 100 -6.20 9.13 -21.01
N ARG A 101 -5.95 8.27 -20.02
CA ARG A 101 -6.67 8.26 -18.75
C ARG A 101 -5.68 8.11 -17.61
N PHE A 102 -5.91 8.91 -16.59
CA PHE A 102 -5.12 8.88 -15.37
C PHE A 102 -6.02 8.53 -14.19
N VAL A 103 -5.74 7.40 -13.55
CA VAL A 103 -6.49 6.89 -12.39
C VAL A 103 -5.60 6.96 -11.16
N LEU A 104 -6.11 7.56 -10.10
CA LEU A 104 -5.42 7.62 -8.81
C LEU A 104 -6.02 6.59 -7.85
N ASP A 105 -5.17 5.83 -7.17
CA ASP A 105 -5.57 4.95 -6.06
C ASP A 105 -5.18 5.58 -4.73
N VAL A 106 -6.17 5.81 -3.88
CA VAL A 106 -6.02 6.36 -2.52
C VAL A 106 -6.52 5.32 -1.53
N ASP A 107 -5.62 4.50 -1.01
CA ASP A 107 -5.93 3.40 -0.08
C ASP A 107 -5.63 3.76 1.38
N ASP A 108 -5.00 4.91 1.63
CA ASP A 108 -4.60 5.39 2.95
C ASP A 108 -4.75 6.92 3.03
N ALA A 109 -4.84 7.45 4.23
CA ALA A 109 -5.03 8.90 4.50
C ALA A 109 -3.75 9.72 4.27
N ILE A 110 -3.10 9.55 3.10
CA ILE A 110 -1.87 10.26 2.72
C ILE A 110 -2.02 11.78 2.70
N PHE A 111 -3.25 12.27 2.56
CA PHE A 111 -3.58 13.69 2.64
C PHE A 111 -3.26 14.32 3.99
N LEU A 112 -3.16 13.51 5.07
CA LEU A 112 -2.71 14.00 6.37
C LEU A 112 -1.24 14.40 6.36
N GLN A 113 -0.43 13.79 5.48
CA GLN A 113 1.00 14.10 5.33
C GLN A 113 1.25 15.07 4.18
N PHE A 114 0.53 14.90 3.07
CA PHE A 114 0.71 15.66 1.82
C PHE A 114 -0.63 16.21 1.30
N PRO A 115 -1.30 17.14 2.03
CA PRO A 115 -2.65 17.59 1.71
C PRO A 115 -2.73 18.22 0.31
N GLU A 116 -1.82 19.15 -0.02
CA GLU A 116 -1.84 19.86 -1.29
C GLU A 116 -1.54 18.94 -2.47
N LYS A 117 -0.54 18.06 -2.33
CA LYS A 117 -0.21 17.07 -3.36
C LYS A 117 -1.39 16.14 -3.61
N THR A 118 -1.98 15.60 -2.55
CA THR A 118 -3.10 14.65 -2.67
C THR A 118 -4.30 15.32 -3.33
N ARG A 119 -4.67 16.53 -2.92
CA ARG A 119 -5.74 17.31 -3.54
C ARG A 119 -5.48 17.52 -5.03
N GLN A 120 -4.27 17.91 -5.40
CA GLN A 120 -3.92 18.17 -6.79
C GLN A 120 -3.95 16.88 -7.63
N LEU A 121 -3.50 15.75 -7.11
CA LEU A 121 -3.58 14.46 -7.79
C LEU A 121 -5.04 14.02 -8.00
N ILE A 122 -5.90 14.20 -6.99
CA ILE A 122 -7.34 13.94 -7.10
C ILE A 122 -7.95 14.77 -8.23
N GLN A 123 -7.68 16.09 -8.26
CA GLN A 123 -8.21 17.00 -9.28
C GLN A 123 -7.69 16.69 -10.70
N TRP A 124 -6.47 16.20 -10.83
CA TRP A 124 -5.87 15.81 -12.13
C TRP A 124 -6.37 14.48 -12.66
N SER A 125 -6.96 13.66 -11.82
CA SER A 125 -7.37 12.30 -12.19
C SER A 125 -8.66 12.31 -13.02
N ASP A 126 -8.76 11.40 -13.98
CA ASP A 126 -10.01 11.12 -14.69
C ASP A 126 -10.95 10.25 -13.85
N HIS A 127 -10.39 9.51 -12.90
CA HIS A 127 -11.10 8.67 -11.96
C HIS A 127 -10.26 8.43 -10.70
N VAL A 128 -10.90 8.34 -9.54
CA VAL A 128 -10.23 8.02 -8.28
C VAL A 128 -10.78 6.72 -7.70
N VAL A 129 -9.90 5.83 -7.31
CA VAL A 129 -10.24 4.61 -6.57
C VAL A 129 -9.85 4.80 -5.12
N VAL A 130 -10.77 4.45 -4.22
CA VAL A 130 -10.56 4.52 -2.77
C VAL A 130 -10.81 3.16 -2.11
N SER A 131 -10.27 2.94 -0.91
CA SER A 131 -10.38 1.64 -0.23
C SER A 131 -11.53 1.54 0.76
N ASN A 132 -12.13 2.67 1.16
CA ASN A 132 -13.17 2.70 2.19
C ASN A 132 -13.97 4.00 2.15
N GLN A 133 -15.09 4.00 2.86
CA GLN A 133 -16.04 5.12 2.94
C GLN A 133 -15.42 6.43 3.45
N PRO A 134 -14.57 6.49 4.52
CA PRO A 134 -13.94 7.74 4.94
C PRO A 134 -13.07 8.39 3.86
N LEU A 135 -12.35 7.59 3.07
CA LEU A 135 -11.57 8.09 1.94
C LEU A 135 -12.49 8.57 0.80
N TYR A 136 -13.60 7.88 0.57
CA TYR A 136 -14.62 8.31 -0.39
C TYR A 136 -15.16 9.69 -0.03
N GLU A 137 -15.54 9.91 1.23
CA GLU A 137 -16.05 11.19 1.74
C GLU A 137 -15.02 12.32 1.59
N TYR A 138 -13.75 12.05 1.87
CA TYR A 138 -12.69 13.02 1.65
C TYR A 138 -12.52 13.36 0.16
N VAL A 139 -12.41 12.36 -0.70
CA VAL A 139 -12.18 12.55 -2.14
C VAL A 139 -13.37 13.21 -2.82
N SER A 140 -14.61 12.95 -2.38
CA SER A 140 -15.84 13.52 -2.95
C SER A 140 -15.92 15.04 -2.83
N GLN A 141 -15.15 15.65 -1.95
CA GLN A 141 -15.03 17.10 -1.85
C GLN A 141 -14.30 17.73 -3.05
N PHE A 142 -13.54 16.96 -3.82
CA PHE A 142 -12.68 17.43 -4.89
C PHE A 142 -12.94 16.77 -6.25
N HIS A 143 -13.61 15.61 -6.26
CA HIS A 143 -13.83 14.82 -7.48
C HIS A 143 -15.16 14.06 -7.43
N SER A 144 -15.82 13.90 -8.59
CA SER A 144 -17.13 13.24 -8.68
C SER A 144 -17.06 11.78 -9.18
N LYS A 145 -16.01 11.42 -9.91
CA LYS A 145 -15.85 10.06 -10.46
C LYS A 145 -14.99 9.22 -9.51
N ILE A 146 -15.63 8.57 -8.56
CA ILE A 146 -14.99 7.80 -7.50
C ILE A 146 -15.57 6.40 -7.50
N THR A 147 -14.72 5.40 -7.27
CA THR A 147 -15.14 4.01 -7.03
C THR A 147 -14.48 3.50 -5.75
N GLU A 148 -15.26 2.96 -4.85
CA GLU A 148 -14.74 2.25 -3.70
C GLU A 148 -14.40 0.80 -4.08
N ILE A 149 -13.11 0.44 -3.93
CA ILE A 149 -12.61 -0.92 -4.10
C ILE A 149 -11.81 -1.27 -2.83
N PRO A 150 -12.40 -2.06 -1.91
CA PRO A 150 -11.70 -2.48 -0.69
C PRO A 150 -10.43 -3.27 -1.01
N THR A 151 -9.49 -3.29 -0.08
CA THR A 151 -8.32 -4.15 -0.21
C THR A 151 -8.73 -5.60 -0.03
N CYS A 152 -8.50 -6.42 -1.06
CA CYS A 152 -8.92 -7.80 -1.12
C CYS A 152 -7.71 -8.76 -1.03
N VAL A 153 -7.97 -9.99 -0.60
CA VAL A 153 -7.00 -11.09 -0.63
C VAL A 153 -7.35 -12.09 -1.72
N SER A 154 -6.33 -12.65 -2.38
CA SER A 154 -6.52 -13.70 -3.37
C SER A 154 -6.78 -15.04 -2.68
N LEU A 155 -7.94 -15.65 -2.90
CA LEU A 155 -8.29 -16.97 -2.36
C LEU A 155 -7.45 -18.11 -2.97
N GLU A 156 -6.85 -17.90 -4.15
CA GLU A 156 -5.86 -18.84 -4.71
C GLU A 156 -4.61 -18.93 -3.82
N ARG A 157 -4.23 -17.80 -3.23
CA ARG A 157 -3.01 -17.66 -2.40
C ARG A 157 -3.28 -17.93 -0.92
N TYR A 158 -4.45 -17.55 -0.43
CA TYR A 158 -4.84 -17.66 0.97
C TYR A 158 -6.03 -18.63 1.11
N ARG A 159 -5.73 -19.82 1.62
CA ARG A 159 -6.79 -20.84 1.83
C ARG A 159 -7.65 -20.47 3.02
N LEU A 160 -8.96 -20.66 2.86
CA LEU A 160 -9.89 -20.56 3.97
C LEU A 160 -9.62 -21.71 4.95
N ARG A 161 -9.55 -21.38 6.23
CA ARG A 161 -9.49 -22.38 7.31
C ARG A 161 -10.94 -22.75 7.70
N ALA A 162 -11.21 -24.04 7.88
CA ALA A 162 -12.49 -24.49 8.41
C ALA A 162 -12.66 -24.03 9.86
N PHE A 163 -13.84 -23.49 10.18
CA PHE A 163 -14.18 -23.15 11.55
C PHE A 163 -14.20 -24.40 12.42
N GLY A 164 -13.71 -24.29 13.66
CA GLY A 164 -13.65 -25.39 14.61
C GLY A 164 -12.46 -26.35 14.45
N SER A 165 -11.56 -26.15 13.47
CA SER A 165 -10.38 -26.98 13.27
C SER A 165 -9.18 -26.61 14.18
N SER A 166 -9.40 -25.88 15.27
CA SER A 166 -8.29 -25.53 16.20
C SER A 166 -7.98 -26.70 17.13
N GLU A 167 -6.80 -27.30 16.98
CA GLU A 167 -6.25 -28.29 17.90
C GLU A 167 -5.71 -27.68 19.20
N SER A 168 -5.65 -26.35 19.28
CA SER A 168 -5.11 -25.64 20.43
C SER A 168 -6.15 -25.54 21.56
N SER A 169 -5.80 -26.06 22.72
CA SER A 169 -6.60 -25.93 23.95
C SER A 169 -6.65 -24.49 24.49
N LYS A 170 -5.77 -23.59 24.01
CA LYS A 170 -5.70 -22.19 24.46
C LYS A 170 -6.01 -21.24 23.28
N PRO A 171 -6.82 -20.20 23.50
CA PRO A 171 -7.03 -19.17 22.48
C PRO A 171 -5.71 -18.50 22.05
N VAL A 172 -5.63 -18.12 20.77
CA VAL A 172 -4.49 -17.38 20.24
C VAL A 172 -4.94 -15.98 19.85
N ILE A 173 -4.34 -14.98 20.48
CA ILE A 173 -4.49 -13.58 20.10
C ILE A 173 -3.36 -13.25 19.15
N GLY A 174 -3.67 -12.96 17.89
CA GLY A 174 -2.69 -12.62 16.86
C GLY A 174 -2.58 -11.12 16.67
N TRP A 175 -1.35 -10.60 16.56
CA TRP A 175 -1.07 -9.25 16.10
C TRP A 175 -0.02 -9.30 14.98
N MET A 176 -0.25 -8.51 13.92
CA MET A 176 0.70 -8.39 12.81
C MET A 176 0.87 -6.92 12.43
N GLY A 177 2.11 -6.47 12.31
CA GLY A 177 2.39 -5.09 11.94
C GLY A 177 3.86 -4.78 11.73
N THR A 178 4.13 -3.59 11.17
CA THR A 178 5.48 -3.06 11.04
C THR A 178 6.05 -2.63 12.39
N PRO A 179 7.38 -2.48 12.52
CA PRO A 179 8.00 -1.98 13.76
C PRO A 179 7.41 -0.65 14.26
N SER A 180 7.08 0.26 13.35
CA SER A 180 6.46 1.56 13.67
C SER A 180 5.07 1.44 14.30
N ASN A 181 4.38 0.31 14.12
CA ASN A 181 3.05 0.06 14.68
C ASN A 181 3.08 -0.74 16.00
N LEU A 182 4.24 -1.26 16.42
CA LEU A 182 4.38 -1.96 17.70
C LEU A 182 3.96 -1.13 18.92
N PRO A 183 4.16 0.21 18.98
CA PRO A 183 3.65 1.01 20.08
C PRO A 183 2.14 0.88 20.30
N PHE A 184 1.34 0.66 19.24
CA PHE A 184 -0.10 0.43 19.38
C PHE A 184 -0.42 -0.89 20.10
N LEU A 185 0.39 -1.94 19.89
CA LEU A 185 0.26 -3.17 20.67
C LEU A 185 0.62 -2.95 22.15
N VAL A 186 1.65 -2.13 22.42
CA VAL A 186 2.03 -1.77 23.81
C VAL A 186 0.89 -1.06 24.52
N HIS A 187 0.11 -0.21 23.86
CA HIS A 187 -1.08 0.40 24.44
C HIS A 187 -2.14 -0.63 24.87
N CYS A 188 -2.18 -1.79 24.25
CA CYS A 188 -3.08 -2.88 24.63
C CYS A 188 -2.56 -3.70 25.83
N ALA A 189 -1.31 -3.51 26.29
CA ALA A 189 -0.70 -4.31 27.34
C ALA A 189 -1.53 -4.36 28.65
N PRO A 190 -2.12 -3.25 29.16
CA PRO A 190 -2.95 -3.33 30.37
C PRO A 190 -4.16 -4.26 30.21
N ALA A 191 -4.82 -4.22 29.04
CA ALA A 191 -5.95 -5.10 28.76
C ALA A 191 -5.53 -6.56 28.63
N LEU A 192 -4.40 -6.81 27.96
CA LEU A 192 -3.82 -8.16 27.81
C LEU A 192 -3.42 -8.76 29.16
N ARG A 193 -2.83 -7.96 30.06
CA ARG A 193 -2.50 -8.40 31.44
C ARG A 193 -3.75 -8.73 32.25
N ARG A 194 -4.83 -7.94 32.14
CA ARG A 194 -6.10 -8.28 32.79
C ARG A 194 -6.67 -9.58 32.27
N LEU A 195 -6.70 -9.75 30.96
CA LEU A 195 -7.20 -10.97 30.33
C LEU A 195 -6.38 -12.20 30.73
N ALA A 196 -5.04 -12.08 30.85
CA ALA A 196 -4.17 -13.17 31.25
C ALA A 196 -4.47 -13.72 32.66
N LYS A 197 -5.05 -12.90 33.56
CA LYS A 197 -5.49 -13.33 34.90
C LYS A 197 -6.79 -14.14 34.86
N GLU A 198 -7.62 -13.93 33.86
CA GLU A 198 -8.94 -14.55 33.73
C GLU A 198 -8.93 -15.77 32.78
N LEU A 199 -8.14 -15.68 31.70
CA LEU A 199 -8.11 -16.69 30.65
C LEU A 199 -6.69 -16.92 30.16
N PRO A 200 -6.17 -18.18 30.22
CA PRO A 200 -4.88 -18.49 29.62
C PRO A 200 -4.98 -18.44 28.08
N PHE A 201 -4.15 -17.60 27.44
CA PHE A 201 -4.05 -17.48 26.01
C PHE A 201 -2.60 -17.43 25.53
N LYS A 202 -2.41 -17.54 24.22
CA LYS A 202 -1.12 -17.32 23.55
C LYS A 202 -1.17 -16.01 22.77
N LEU A 203 -0.21 -15.10 23.02
CA LEU A 203 -0.01 -13.91 22.18
C LEU A 203 0.97 -14.27 21.06
N LEU A 204 0.51 -14.19 19.80
CA LEU A 204 1.34 -14.38 18.61
C LEU A 204 1.57 -13.02 17.94
N VAL A 205 2.83 -12.58 17.92
CA VAL A 205 3.24 -11.32 17.28
C VAL A 205 4.07 -11.61 16.05
N VAL A 206 3.65 -11.04 14.90
CA VAL A 206 4.36 -11.11 13.63
C VAL A 206 4.84 -9.71 13.26
N SER A 207 6.16 -9.50 13.35
CA SER A 207 6.82 -8.22 13.04
C SER A 207 8.28 -8.45 12.64
N ASN A 208 8.93 -7.43 12.08
CA ASN A 208 10.34 -7.47 11.72
C ASN A 208 11.30 -7.26 12.91
N THR A 209 10.77 -6.92 14.08
CA THR A 209 11.53 -6.78 15.33
C THR A 209 10.67 -7.18 16.52
N SER A 210 11.30 -7.62 17.60
CA SER A 210 10.66 -7.96 18.87
C SER A 210 11.04 -7.00 20.01
N GLU A 211 11.94 -6.06 19.79
CA GLU A 211 12.47 -5.19 20.85
C GLU A 211 11.42 -4.45 21.68
N PRO A 212 10.42 -3.78 21.06
CA PRO A 212 9.38 -3.10 21.83
C PRO A 212 8.50 -4.04 22.66
N LEU A 213 8.48 -5.35 22.35
CA LEU A 213 7.66 -6.34 23.08
C LEU A 213 8.14 -6.59 24.49
N LYS A 214 9.38 -6.26 24.83
CA LYS A 214 9.91 -6.33 26.20
C LYS A 214 9.10 -5.47 27.18
N ALA A 215 8.38 -4.44 26.66
CA ALA A 215 7.48 -3.61 27.44
C ALA A 215 6.10 -4.27 27.71
N ILE A 216 5.78 -5.37 26.99
CA ILE A 216 4.56 -6.15 27.18
C ILE A 216 4.91 -7.33 28.06
N ASP A 217 5.07 -7.07 29.36
CA ASP A 217 5.19 -8.13 30.36
C ASP A 217 3.80 -8.71 30.63
N LEU A 218 3.61 -9.98 30.29
CA LEU A 218 2.37 -10.75 30.49
C LEU A 218 2.48 -11.71 31.68
N GLN A 219 3.53 -11.60 32.51
CA GLN A 219 3.70 -12.42 33.71
C GLN A 219 2.68 -12.08 34.78
#